data_fd9880d9a57046c452016e5d0736e1fc
#
_entry.id   fd9880d9a57046c452016e5d0736e1fc
#
_cell.length_a   1.000
_cell.length_b   1.000
_cell.length_c   1.000
_cell.angle_alpha   90.00
_cell.angle_beta   90.00
_cell.angle_gamma   90.00
#
_symmetry.space_group_name_H-M   'P 1'
#
loop_
_entity.id
_entity.type
_entity.pdbx_description
1 polymer ?
#
loop_
_entity_poly.entity_id
_entity_poly.type
_entity_poly.pdbx_seq_one_letter_code
_entity_poly.pdbx_strand_id
1 'polypeptide(L)'
;KHRQRLRLQLLHPTKNLGLFGDGGFIVTNNKSYYQKLLVVRNHGLIDRDHVGFVGRNSRLDTFQAVAGLIGMKRLKNTINKRIRNANIYEKNFKKMDKFIETPFKNKDKNNKHTFHRYVILCKNRNQLLKFLVKNNIEAKVHYPINIHQQPPFRKFYKNNLTTTNKLNNRILSLPIQENLEIKEITKIASCVKE
;
A
#
# COMPACT_ATOMS: atom_id res chain seq x y z
N LYS A 1 2.51 -29.69 -9.04
CA LYS A 1 1.13 -29.19 -8.80
C LYS A 1 1.16 -27.67 -8.94
N HIS A 2 0.69 -27.11 -10.09
CA HIS A 2 0.54 -25.67 -10.25
C HIS A 2 -0.51 -25.17 -9.26
N ARG A 3 -0.08 -24.39 -8.24
CA ARG A 3 -1.02 -23.72 -7.34
C ARG A 3 -1.85 -22.75 -8.16
N GLN A 4 -3.15 -22.95 -8.18
CA GLN A 4 -4.10 -21.98 -8.73
C GLN A 4 -3.95 -20.66 -7.95
N ARG A 5 -3.54 -19.59 -8.62
CA ARG A 5 -3.27 -18.31 -7.98
C ARG A 5 -4.31 -17.29 -8.42
N LEU A 6 -4.93 -16.66 -7.43
CA LEU A 6 -5.66 -15.40 -7.60
C LEU A 6 -4.75 -14.26 -7.11
N ARG A 7 -4.58 -13.23 -7.93
CA ARG A 7 -3.90 -11.99 -7.53
C ARG A 7 -4.88 -10.84 -7.64
N LEU A 8 -5.03 -10.08 -6.57
CA LEU A 8 -5.85 -8.89 -6.52
C LEU A 8 -4.95 -7.65 -6.52
N GLN A 9 -5.35 -6.66 -7.29
CA GLN A 9 -4.67 -5.37 -7.36
C GLN A 9 -5.66 -4.25 -7.10
N LEU A 10 -5.36 -3.40 -6.12
CA LEU A 10 -6.10 -2.16 -5.87
C LEU A 10 -5.53 -1.03 -6.71
N LEU A 11 -6.39 -0.24 -7.32
CA LEU A 11 -6.07 0.90 -8.18
C LEU A 11 -6.57 2.24 -7.61
N HIS A 12 -6.74 2.34 -6.29
CA HIS A 12 -7.07 3.60 -5.63
C HIS A 12 -6.04 4.70 -6.01
N PRO A 13 -6.42 5.99 -6.11
CA PRO A 13 -5.55 7.09 -6.57
C PRO A 13 -4.18 7.16 -5.92
N THR A 14 -4.07 6.77 -4.63
CA THR A 14 -2.78 6.82 -3.91
C THR A 14 -1.85 5.62 -4.20
N LYS A 15 -2.28 4.63 -4.99
CA LYS A 15 -1.46 3.46 -5.32
C LYS A 15 -0.41 3.79 -6.37
N ASN A 16 0.67 2.97 -6.46
CA ASN A 16 1.70 3.13 -7.49
C ASN A 16 1.14 3.08 -8.91
N LEU A 17 0.09 2.30 -9.12
CA LEU A 17 -0.79 2.35 -10.27
C LEU A 17 -2.15 2.84 -9.76
N GLY A 18 -2.34 4.15 -9.72
CA GLY A 18 -3.57 4.80 -9.30
C GLY A 18 -4.47 5.15 -10.47
N LEU A 19 -5.78 5.16 -10.21
CA LEU A 19 -6.82 5.70 -11.08
C LEU A 19 -7.30 7.06 -10.56
N PHE A 20 -8.26 7.68 -11.22
CA PHE A 20 -8.90 8.92 -10.73
C PHE A 20 -9.97 8.66 -9.65
N GLY A 21 -10.27 7.40 -9.35
CA GLY A 21 -11.20 6.95 -8.33
C GLY A 21 -10.87 5.53 -7.90
N ASP A 22 -11.82 4.88 -7.24
CA ASP A 22 -11.65 3.49 -6.83
C ASP A 22 -11.69 2.54 -8.03
N GLY A 23 -10.88 1.49 -7.96
CA GLY A 23 -10.82 0.46 -8.96
C GLY A 23 -9.92 -0.69 -8.54
N GLY A 24 -9.94 -1.73 -9.35
CA GLY A 24 -9.09 -2.88 -9.14
C GLY A 24 -9.22 -3.90 -10.25
N PHE A 25 -8.34 -4.88 -10.25
CA PHE A 25 -8.45 -6.04 -11.13
C PHE A 25 -8.00 -7.31 -10.42
N ILE A 26 -8.49 -8.41 -10.95
CA ILE A 26 -8.14 -9.75 -10.49
C ILE A 26 -7.47 -10.48 -11.65
N VAL A 27 -6.33 -11.11 -11.38
CA VAL A 27 -5.61 -11.94 -12.36
C VAL A 27 -5.64 -13.39 -11.90
N THR A 28 -5.99 -14.29 -12.81
CA THR A 28 -6.00 -15.73 -12.54
C THR A 28 -5.60 -16.53 -13.79
N ASN A 29 -4.97 -17.67 -13.59
CA ASN A 29 -4.73 -18.67 -14.61
C ASN A 29 -5.77 -19.80 -14.60
N ASN A 30 -6.80 -19.70 -13.76
CA ASN A 30 -7.89 -20.66 -13.67
C ASN A 30 -9.12 -20.17 -14.47
N LYS A 31 -9.44 -20.87 -15.56
CA LYS A 31 -10.57 -20.53 -16.46
C LYS A 31 -11.91 -20.51 -15.73
N SER A 32 -12.16 -21.46 -14.81
CA SER A 32 -13.41 -21.51 -14.04
C SER A 32 -13.57 -20.29 -13.13
N TYR A 33 -12.49 -19.87 -12.44
CA TYR A 33 -12.53 -18.65 -11.63
C TYR A 33 -12.73 -17.41 -12.49
N TYR A 34 -12.06 -17.31 -13.62
CA TYR A 34 -12.23 -16.21 -14.56
C TYR A 34 -13.70 -16.04 -14.97
N GLN A 35 -14.34 -17.13 -15.43
CA GLN A 35 -15.74 -17.11 -15.84
C GLN A 35 -16.69 -16.73 -14.71
N LYS A 36 -16.51 -17.32 -13.51
CA LYS A 36 -17.33 -16.95 -12.34
C LYS A 36 -17.17 -15.48 -11.96
N LEU A 37 -15.95 -14.94 -12.02
CA LEU A 37 -15.70 -13.54 -11.70
C LEU A 37 -16.33 -12.58 -12.70
N LEU A 38 -16.40 -12.92 -13.98
CA LEU A 38 -17.12 -12.14 -14.99
C LEU A 38 -18.62 -12.02 -14.65
N VAL A 39 -19.23 -13.11 -14.22
CA VAL A 39 -20.63 -13.16 -13.82
C VAL A 39 -20.85 -12.37 -12.52
N VAL A 40 -20.07 -12.66 -11.48
CA VAL A 40 -20.23 -12.06 -10.14
C VAL A 40 -20.05 -10.54 -10.18
N ARG A 41 -19.07 -10.01 -10.94
CA ARG A 41 -18.85 -8.56 -11.07
C ARG A 41 -19.98 -7.81 -11.78
N ASN A 42 -20.83 -8.53 -12.52
CA ASN A 42 -21.94 -7.99 -13.30
C ASN A 42 -23.28 -8.51 -12.77
N HIS A 43 -23.62 -8.20 -11.52
CA HIS A 43 -24.90 -8.55 -10.86
C HIS A 43 -25.18 -10.06 -10.75
N GLY A 44 -24.23 -10.93 -11.08
CA GLY A 44 -24.45 -12.38 -11.13
C GLY A 44 -25.16 -12.86 -12.41
N LEU A 45 -25.27 -12.01 -13.43
CA LEU A 45 -25.94 -12.30 -14.70
C LEU A 45 -25.14 -13.30 -15.52
N ILE A 46 -25.75 -14.42 -15.88
CA ILE A 46 -25.23 -15.42 -16.83
C ILE A 46 -25.62 -15.08 -18.28
N ASP A 47 -26.72 -14.42 -18.46
CA ASP A 47 -27.18 -13.77 -19.68
C ASP A 47 -27.97 -12.50 -19.33
N ARG A 48 -28.70 -11.91 -20.31
CA ARG A 48 -29.41 -10.65 -20.14
C ARG A 48 -30.45 -10.69 -19.03
N ASP A 49 -31.15 -11.82 -18.90
CA ASP A 49 -32.40 -11.95 -18.15
C ASP A 49 -32.25 -12.92 -16.94
N HIS A 50 -31.17 -13.71 -16.87
CA HIS A 50 -31.01 -14.74 -15.85
C HIS A 50 -29.81 -14.46 -14.92
N VAL A 51 -30.09 -14.52 -13.61
CA VAL A 51 -29.08 -14.44 -12.56
C VAL A 51 -28.67 -15.84 -12.13
N GLY A 52 -27.40 -16.18 -12.29
CA GLY A 52 -26.85 -17.49 -11.88
C GLY A 52 -26.18 -17.50 -10.51
N PHE A 53 -25.78 -16.33 -10.00
CA PHE A 53 -25.10 -16.17 -8.72
C PHE A 53 -25.50 -14.87 -8.04
N VAL A 54 -25.39 -14.81 -6.71
CA VAL A 54 -25.44 -13.53 -6.00
C VAL A 54 -24.21 -12.71 -6.39
N GLY A 55 -24.41 -11.63 -7.13
CA GLY A 55 -23.36 -10.77 -7.66
C GLY A 55 -23.46 -9.33 -7.17
N ARG A 56 -22.58 -8.49 -7.69
CA ARG A 56 -22.54 -7.05 -7.41
C ARG A 56 -22.30 -6.28 -8.69
N ASN A 57 -22.65 -4.99 -8.71
CA ASN A 57 -22.07 -4.09 -9.69
C ASN A 57 -20.63 -3.77 -9.24
N SER A 58 -19.66 -4.43 -9.87
CA SER A 58 -18.23 -4.27 -9.59
C SER A 58 -17.44 -4.18 -10.91
N ARG A 59 -17.98 -3.40 -11.83
CA ARG A 59 -17.39 -3.11 -13.13
C ARG A 59 -16.41 -1.95 -13.00
N LEU A 60 -15.32 -1.99 -13.75
CA LEU A 60 -14.43 -0.85 -13.89
C LEU A 60 -14.94 0.03 -15.03
N ASP A 61 -15.18 1.30 -14.75
CA ASP A 61 -15.60 2.26 -15.77
C ASP A 61 -14.54 2.41 -16.87
N THR A 62 -14.97 2.57 -18.10
CA THR A 62 -14.08 2.67 -19.28
C THR A 62 -13.07 3.81 -19.11
N PHE A 63 -13.52 4.97 -18.59
CA PHE A 63 -12.63 6.10 -18.31
C PHE A 63 -11.51 5.73 -17.31
N GLN A 64 -11.84 5.03 -16.24
CA GLN A 64 -10.85 4.53 -15.27
C GLN A 64 -9.91 3.48 -15.89
N ALA A 65 -10.43 2.61 -16.75
CA ALA A 65 -9.60 1.64 -17.46
C ALA A 65 -8.57 2.32 -18.38
N VAL A 66 -8.97 3.38 -19.12
CA VAL A 66 -8.07 4.19 -19.93
C VAL A 66 -6.99 4.85 -19.09
N ALA A 67 -7.36 5.46 -17.96
CA ALA A 67 -6.41 6.04 -17.02
C ALA A 67 -5.41 4.99 -16.51
N GLY A 68 -5.89 3.78 -16.19
CA GLY A 68 -5.06 2.65 -15.79
C GLY A 68 -4.06 2.22 -16.86
N LEU A 69 -4.49 2.13 -18.13
CA LEU A 69 -3.62 1.78 -19.25
C LEU A 69 -2.51 2.82 -19.46
N ILE A 70 -2.84 4.12 -19.33
CA ILE A 70 -1.84 5.21 -19.38
C ILE A 70 -0.87 5.09 -18.21
N GLY A 71 -1.40 4.86 -17.00
CA GLY A 71 -0.60 4.66 -15.79
C GLY A 71 0.37 3.47 -15.89
N MET A 72 -0.05 2.37 -16.50
CA MET A 72 0.79 1.20 -16.73
C MET A 72 2.03 1.50 -17.58
N LYS A 73 1.92 2.35 -18.58
CA LYS A 73 3.07 2.78 -19.41
C LYS A 73 4.14 3.50 -18.58
N ARG A 74 3.74 4.19 -17.50
CA ARG A 74 4.62 4.95 -16.62
C ARG A 74 5.04 4.18 -15.35
N LEU A 75 4.38 3.06 -15.03
CA LEU A 75 4.53 2.34 -13.75
C LEU A 75 5.97 1.96 -13.42
N LYS A 76 6.74 1.49 -14.40
CA LYS A 76 8.16 1.13 -14.21
C LYS A 76 8.97 2.34 -13.72
N ASN A 77 8.76 3.51 -14.34
CA ASN A 77 9.45 4.75 -13.97
C ASN A 77 9.04 5.22 -12.55
N THR A 78 7.73 5.21 -12.26
CA THR A 78 7.18 5.51 -10.92
C THR A 78 7.83 4.64 -9.84
N ILE A 79 7.87 3.32 -10.04
CA ILE A 79 8.50 2.39 -9.10
C ILE A 79 10.00 2.68 -8.93
N ASN A 80 10.72 2.92 -10.03
CA ASN A 80 12.15 3.20 -9.97
C ASN A 80 12.45 4.49 -9.19
N LYS A 81 11.66 5.55 -9.38
CA LYS A 81 11.79 6.79 -8.61
C LYS A 81 11.52 6.58 -7.12
N ARG A 82 10.49 5.80 -6.75
CA ARG A 82 10.22 5.44 -5.33
C ARG A 82 11.33 4.61 -4.72
N ILE A 83 11.92 3.68 -5.47
CA ILE A 83 13.10 2.92 -5.03
C ILE A 83 14.31 3.85 -4.84
N ARG A 84 14.53 4.81 -5.75
CA ARG A 84 15.58 5.83 -5.59
C ARG A 84 15.40 6.60 -4.28
N ASN A 85 14.18 7.09 -4.03
CA ASN A 85 13.84 7.84 -2.82
C ASN A 85 14.08 7.00 -1.55
N ALA A 86 13.64 5.74 -1.56
CA ALA A 86 13.87 4.80 -0.46
C ALA A 86 15.38 4.57 -0.20
N ASN A 87 16.18 4.43 -1.25
CA ASN A 87 17.63 4.26 -1.12
C ASN A 87 18.31 5.50 -0.49
N ILE A 88 17.79 6.71 -0.73
CA ILE A 88 18.28 7.93 -0.09
C ILE A 88 18.00 7.88 1.42
N TYR A 89 16.79 7.50 1.83
CA TYR A 89 16.47 7.29 3.24
C TYR A 89 17.38 6.26 3.89
N GLU A 90 17.59 5.10 3.25
CA GLU A 90 18.45 4.05 3.77
C GLU A 90 19.90 4.53 4.03
N LYS A 91 20.47 5.27 3.07
CA LYS A 91 21.82 5.86 3.24
C LYS A 91 21.86 6.79 4.45
N ASN A 92 20.82 7.61 4.61
CA ASN A 92 20.75 8.58 5.70
C ASN A 92 20.50 7.92 7.07
N PHE A 93 19.76 6.84 7.15
CA PHE A 93 19.40 6.18 8.41
C PHE A 93 20.36 5.05 8.83
N LYS A 94 21.37 4.75 8.02
CA LYS A 94 22.31 3.64 8.26
C LYS A 94 22.95 3.64 9.65
N LYS A 95 23.17 4.83 10.24
CA LYS A 95 23.77 4.99 11.58
C LYS A 95 22.74 5.13 12.71
N MET A 96 21.45 5.03 12.40
CA MET A 96 20.33 5.25 13.35
C MET A 96 19.64 3.96 13.80
N ASP A 97 20.26 2.81 13.61
CA ASP A 97 19.69 1.48 13.88
C ASP A 97 19.18 1.28 15.32
N LYS A 98 19.69 2.04 16.28
CA LYS A 98 19.24 2.03 17.67
C LYS A 98 17.88 2.72 17.88
N PHE A 99 17.52 3.63 16.98
CA PHE A 99 16.32 4.50 17.10
C PHE A 99 15.26 4.19 16.06
N ILE A 100 15.69 3.80 14.84
CA ILE A 100 14.83 3.60 13.68
C ILE A 100 15.13 2.25 13.04
N GLU A 101 14.06 1.49 12.75
CA GLU A 101 14.14 0.30 11.90
C GLU A 101 13.53 0.64 10.53
N THR A 102 14.27 0.41 9.48
CA THR A 102 13.84 0.67 8.11
C THR A 102 13.25 -0.58 7.45
N PRO A 103 12.41 -0.44 6.40
CA PRO A 103 11.79 -1.60 5.73
C PRO A 103 12.80 -2.50 5.01
N PHE A 104 14.06 -2.08 4.87
CA PHE A 104 15.11 -2.87 4.20
C PHE A 104 15.81 -3.90 5.11
N LYS A 105 15.59 -3.90 6.42
CA LYS A 105 16.24 -4.89 7.32
C LYS A 105 15.99 -6.35 6.90
N ASN A 106 14.84 -6.63 6.29
CA ASN A 106 14.44 -7.96 5.81
C ASN A 106 14.49 -8.05 4.27
N LYS A 107 15.66 -7.86 3.68
CA LYS A 107 15.85 -7.99 2.22
C LYS A 107 15.71 -9.45 1.79
N ASP A 108 14.53 -9.84 1.34
CA ASP A 108 14.38 -11.01 0.48
C ASP A 108 14.90 -10.65 -0.92
N LYS A 109 16.01 -11.27 -1.33
CA LYS A 109 16.65 -11.04 -2.64
C LYS A 109 15.72 -11.39 -3.82
N ASN A 110 14.71 -12.21 -3.58
CA ASN A 110 13.76 -12.66 -4.60
C ASN A 110 12.55 -11.74 -4.76
N ASN A 111 12.37 -10.77 -3.86
CA ASN A 111 11.23 -9.86 -3.87
C ASN A 111 11.66 -8.41 -4.05
N LYS A 112 11.07 -7.73 -5.04
CA LYS A 112 11.29 -6.31 -5.29
C LYS A 112 10.22 -5.49 -4.55
N HIS A 113 10.63 -4.72 -3.54
CA HIS A 113 9.73 -3.79 -2.86
C HIS A 113 9.46 -2.57 -3.75
N THR A 114 8.20 -2.23 -3.95
CA THR A 114 7.75 -1.13 -4.84
C THR A 114 7.48 0.18 -4.12
N PHE A 115 7.64 0.21 -2.80
CA PHE A 115 7.49 1.39 -1.93
C PHE A 115 6.22 2.20 -2.19
N HIS A 116 5.06 1.53 -2.13
CA HIS A 116 3.80 2.25 -2.02
C HIS A 116 3.80 3.20 -0.82
N ARG A 117 4.38 2.76 0.29
CA ARG A 117 4.70 3.56 1.48
C ARG A 117 6.12 3.25 1.94
N TYR A 118 6.79 4.21 2.53
CA TYR A 118 8.05 4.01 3.24
C TYR A 118 7.76 4.11 4.74
N VAL A 119 7.70 2.96 5.40
CA VAL A 119 7.29 2.85 6.81
C VAL A 119 8.53 2.55 7.64
N ILE A 120 8.83 3.41 8.59
CA ILE A 120 9.85 3.19 9.62
C ILE A 120 9.19 2.76 10.93
N LEU A 121 9.95 2.04 11.76
CA LEU A 121 9.59 1.80 13.17
C LEU A 121 10.47 2.65 14.05
N CYS A 122 9.91 3.50 14.87
CA CYS A 122 10.65 4.35 15.81
C CYS A 122 10.06 4.28 17.24
N LYS A 123 10.92 4.46 18.25
CA LYS A 123 10.50 4.37 19.66
C LYS A 123 9.55 5.51 20.04
N ASN A 124 9.92 6.73 19.70
CA ASN A 124 9.18 7.96 20.08
C ASN A 124 8.32 8.48 18.93
N ARG A 125 7.57 7.56 18.26
CA ARG A 125 6.80 7.83 17.05
C ARG A 125 5.94 9.11 17.13
N ASN A 126 5.23 9.33 18.22
CA ASN A 126 4.32 10.48 18.36
C ASN A 126 5.06 11.81 18.47
N GLN A 127 6.22 11.83 19.11
CA GLN A 127 7.07 13.04 19.19
C GLN A 127 7.64 13.35 17.82
N LEU A 128 8.21 12.34 17.14
CA LEU A 128 8.73 12.48 15.78
C LEU A 128 7.64 12.93 14.79
N LEU A 129 6.44 12.36 14.87
CA LEU A 129 5.32 12.79 14.03
C LEU A 129 5.00 14.28 14.23
N LYS A 130 4.86 14.73 15.50
CA LYS A 130 4.59 16.15 15.81
C LYS A 130 5.70 17.07 15.28
N PHE A 131 6.96 16.66 15.47
CA PHE A 131 8.12 17.42 15.01
C PHE A 131 8.13 17.55 13.47
N LEU A 132 7.93 16.45 12.74
CA LEU A 132 7.90 16.46 11.28
C LEU A 132 6.76 17.34 10.74
N VAL A 133 5.55 17.22 11.31
CA VAL A 133 4.40 18.06 10.92
C VAL A 133 4.68 19.54 11.18
N LYS A 134 5.29 19.90 12.32
CA LYS A 134 5.70 21.29 12.62
C LYS A 134 6.71 21.82 11.59
N ASN A 135 7.53 20.96 11.00
CA ASN A 135 8.50 21.29 9.94
C ASN A 135 7.91 21.14 8.51
N ASN A 136 6.58 21.13 8.37
CA ASN A 136 5.87 20.99 7.10
C ASN A 136 6.19 19.70 6.33
N ILE A 137 6.50 18.62 7.05
CA ILE A 137 6.71 17.29 6.48
C ILE A 137 5.48 16.44 6.74
N GLU A 138 4.81 15.99 5.66
CA GLU A 138 3.59 15.18 5.73
C GLU A 138 3.90 13.72 6.10
N ALA A 139 4.19 13.48 7.39
CA ALA A 139 4.30 12.13 7.94
C ALA A 139 2.94 11.66 8.48
N LYS A 140 2.64 10.37 8.36
CA LYS A 140 1.34 9.79 8.78
C LYS A 140 1.49 8.42 9.40
N VAL A 141 0.54 8.05 10.26
CA VAL A 141 0.43 6.68 10.79
C VAL A 141 -0.61 5.90 9.99
N HIS A 142 -0.23 4.77 9.43
CA HIS A 142 -1.14 3.91 8.65
C HIS A 142 -1.23 2.52 9.28
N TYR A 143 -2.14 2.31 10.27
CA TYR A 143 -3.18 3.22 10.75
C TYR A 143 -3.11 3.35 12.28
N PRO A 144 -3.60 4.45 12.90
CA PRO A 144 -3.44 4.67 14.34
C PRO A 144 -4.22 3.69 15.20
N ILE A 145 -5.34 3.14 14.70
CA ILE A 145 -6.15 2.14 15.37
C ILE A 145 -6.13 0.85 14.55
N ASN A 146 -5.75 -0.26 15.18
CA ASN A 146 -5.74 -1.57 14.54
C ASN A 146 -7.16 -2.04 14.20
N ILE A 147 -7.33 -2.82 13.12
CA ILE A 147 -8.64 -3.29 12.67
C ILE A 147 -9.39 -4.04 13.77
N HIS A 148 -8.72 -4.93 14.50
CA HIS A 148 -9.33 -5.69 15.59
C HIS A 148 -9.77 -4.82 16.79
N GLN A 149 -9.29 -3.58 16.87
CA GLN A 149 -9.68 -2.62 17.90
C GLN A 149 -10.82 -1.70 17.44
N GLN A 150 -11.18 -1.72 16.16
CA GLN A 150 -12.31 -0.96 15.63
C GLN A 150 -13.65 -1.53 16.15
N PRO A 151 -14.65 -0.68 16.48
CA PRO A 151 -15.90 -1.13 17.09
C PRO A 151 -16.59 -2.31 16.38
N PRO A 152 -16.73 -2.34 15.02
CA PRO A 152 -17.40 -3.44 14.34
C PRO A 152 -16.69 -4.79 14.48
N PHE A 153 -15.36 -4.76 14.72
CA PHE A 153 -14.53 -5.97 14.70
C PHE A 153 -14.16 -6.49 16.08
N ARG A 154 -14.30 -5.67 17.15
CA ARG A 154 -13.93 -6.07 18.53
C ARG A 154 -14.56 -7.39 18.98
N LYS A 155 -15.80 -7.63 18.59
CA LYS A 155 -16.55 -8.86 18.95
C LYS A 155 -15.98 -10.16 18.36
N PHE A 156 -15.22 -10.06 17.28
CA PHE A 156 -14.64 -11.20 16.57
C PHE A 156 -13.23 -11.57 17.06
N TYR A 157 -12.58 -10.66 17.80
CA TYR A 157 -11.19 -10.83 18.23
C TYR A 157 -11.09 -10.86 19.74
N LYS A 158 -11.11 -12.06 20.30
CA LYS A 158 -10.92 -12.30 21.75
C LYS A 158 -9.45 -12.34 22.16
N ASN A 159 -8.53 -12.58 21.21
CA ASN A 159 -7.10 -12.73 21.48
C ASN A 159 -6.35 -11.41 21.38
N ASN A 160 -5.35 -11.23 22.25
CA ASN A 160 -4.48 -10.07 22.21
C ASN A 160 -3.43 -10.26 21.11
N LEU A 161 -3.53 -9.45 20.03
CA LEU A 161 -2.55 -9.44 18.93
C LEU A 161 -1.32 -8.62 19.34
N THR A 162 -0.51 -9.16 20.25
CA THR A 162 0.61 -8.46 20.91
C THR A 162 1.61 -7.86 19.92
N THR A 163 2.00 -8.61 18.88
CA THR A 163 2.92 -8.13 17.84
C THR A 163 2.33 -6.95 17.08
N THR A 164 1.07 -7.04 16.64
CA THR A 164 0.38 -5.96 15.93
C THR A 164 0.28 -4.71 16.80
N ASN A 165 -0.07 -4.86 18.07
CA ASN A 165 -0.18 -3.75 19.01
C ASN A 165 1.18 -3.07 19.26
N LYS A 166 2.25 -3.84 19.43
CA LYS A 166 3.61 -3.31 19.57
C LYS A 166 4.06 -2.54 18.33
N LEU A 167 3.84 -3.09 17.14
CA LEU A 167 4.20 -2.43 15.88
C LEU A 167 3.40 -1.15 15.66
N ASN A 168 2.10 -1.16 15.93
CA ASN A 168 1.23 -0.01 15.73
C ASN A 168 1.70 1.23 16.49
N ASN A 169 2.26 1.06 17.66
CA ASN A 169 2.80 2.18 18.44
C ASN A 169 4.11 2.75 17.90
N ARG A 170 4.72 2.08 16.94
CA ARG A 170 6.05 2.40 16.40
C ARG A 170 6.06 2.82 14.94
N ILE A 171 5.06 2.42 14.16
CA ILE A 171 5.00 2.69 12.72
C ILE A 171 4.83 4.17 12.41
N LEU A 172 5.60 4.67 11.44
CA LEU A 172 5.48 6.01 10.87
C LEU A 172 5.79 5.95 9.38
N SER A 173 4.89 6.46 8.55
CA SER A 173 5.09 6.56 7.10
C SER A 173 5.70 7.92 6.77
N LEU A 174 6.82 7.91 6.07
CA LEU A 174 7.48 9.08 5.52
C LEU A 174 7.06 9.29 4.05
N PRO A 175 7.13 10.53 3.54
CA PRO A 175 6.88 10.84 2.14
C PRO A 175 7.79 10.02 1.21
N ILE A 176 7.23 9.45 0.14
CA ILE A 176 7.98 8.56 -0.77
C ILE A 176 7.57 8.75 -2.25
N GLN A 177 6.72 9.74 -2.52
CA GLN A 177 6.16 9.98 -3.84
C GLN A 177 7.27 10.12 -4.91
N GLU A 178 6.96 9.70 -6.12
CA GLU A 178 7.89 9.69 -7.26
C GLU A 178 8.30 11.07 -7.75
N ASN A 179 7.51 12.10 -7.45
CA ASN A 179 7.78 13.50 -7.84
C ASN A 179 8.67 14.24 -6.85
N LEU A 180 8.93 13.66 -5.67
CA LEU A 180 9.84 14.29 -4.72
C LEU A 180 11.25 14.38 -5.30
N GLU A 181 11.86 15.56 -5.15
CA GLU A 181 13.24 15.80 -5.53
C GLU A 181 14.22 15.21 -4.50
N ILE A 182 15.46 14.99 -4.93
CA ILE A 182 16.50 14.44 -4.05
C ILE A 182 16.73 15.35 -2.83
N LYS A 183 16.72 16.70 -3.05
CA LYS A 183 16.89 17.69 -1.97
C LYS A 183 15.77 17.59 -0.92
N GLU A 184 14.52 17.34 -1.34
CA GLU A 184 13.38 17.21 -0.43
C GLU A 184 13.50 15.96 0.43
N ILE A 185 13.81 14.79 -0.20
CA ILE A 185 14.04 13.55 0.53
C ILE A 185 15.22 13.68 1.52
N THR A 186 16.29 14.36 1.13
CA THR A 186 17.44 14.60 2.01
C THR A 186 17.07 15.49 3.18
N LYS A 187 16.29 16.56 2.94
CA LYS A 187 15.74 17.43 4.00
C LYS A 187 14.88 16.64 4.99
N ILE A 188 13.95 15.82 4.48
CA ILE A 188 13.10 14.97 5.33
C ILE A 188 13.96 14.03 6.18
N ALA A 189 14.96 13.39 5.56
CA ALA A 189 15.86 12.50 6.27
C ALA A 189 16.70 13.21 7.34
N SER A 190 17.11 14.47 7.11
CA SER A 190 17.80 15.29 8.11
C SER A 190 16.89 15.62 9.29
N CYS A 191 15.67 16.07 9.05
CA CYS A 191 14.71 16.33 10.12
C CYS A 191 14.38 15.09 10.97
N VAL A 192 14.44 13.89 10.40
CA VAL A 192 14.24 12.64 11.18
C VAL A 192 15.43 12.35 12.10
N LYS A 193 16.60 12.90 11.82
CA LYS A 193 17.83 12.70 12.64
C LYS A 193 17.92 13.65 13.84
N GLU A 194 17.25 14.80 13.79
CA GLU A 194 17.11 15.75 14.88
C GLU A 194 16.18 15.23 15.99
#